data_861ceda2c681a3875c5303f31bf41cae
#
_entry.id   861ceda2c681a3875c5303f31bf41cae
#
_cell.length_a   1.000
_cell.length_b   1.000
_cell.length_c   1.000
_cell.angle_alpha   90.00
_cell.angle_beta   90.00
_cell.angle_gamma   90.00
#
_symmetry.space_group_name_H-M   'P 1'
#
loop_
_entity.id
_entity.type
_entity.pdbx_description
1 polymer ?
#
loop_
_entity_poly.entity_id
_entity_poly.type
_entity_poly.pdbx_seq_one_letter_code
_entity_poly.pdbx_strand_id
1 'polypeptide(L)'
;IETGKAVEAAANTEGPFYIRINRGFDTNVYADDNYDFEVGKAVLLNEGNDITIIACGSCVYQAVQAAKILKYDHDINARVLNMHTIKPIDKEAILAAVNDTRRIITAEDHTVIGGLGSAVAEVVIEAGKACAFRKLGLQDKFSKIGLHEDLMAMHEIDAEGIVKNALEVINQDFEKEGVKGSAVKAESAKTALFIRFQTENKRPAADETSENIML
;
A
#
# COMPACT_ATOMS: atom_id res chain seq x y z
N ILE A 1 12.72 -0.44 17.43
CA ILE A 1 12.07 0.72 18.08
C ILE A 1 10.57 0.56 18.02
N GLU A 2 9.94 0.52 16.84
CA GLU A 2 8.47 0.46 16.68
C GLU A 2 7.82 -0.73 17.41
N THR A 3 8.40 -1.92 17.33
CA THR A 3 7.90 -3.10 18.05
C THR A 3 7.78 -2.88 19.56
N GLY A 4 8.79 -2.21 20.15
CA GLY A 4 8.78 -1.86 21.58
C GLY A 4 7.60 -0.96 21.94
N LYS A 5 7.38 0.11 21.16
CA LYS A 5 6.24 1.03 21.35
C LYS A 5 4.89 0.33 21.14
N ALA A 6 4.78 -0.56 20.14
CA ALA A 6 3.57 -1.32 19.89
C ALA A 6 3.23 -2.26 21.06
N VAL A 7 4.23 -2.94 21.64
CA VAL A 7 4.04 -3.80 22.83
C VAL A 7 3.66 -2.98 24.04
N GLU A 8 4.31 -1.83 24.27
CA GLU A 8 3.99 -0.91 25.38
C GLU A 8 2.54 -0.39 25.25
N ALA A 9 2.14 0.04 24.04
CA ALA A 9 0.79 0.50 23.79
C ALA A 9 -0.24 -0.61 24.03
N ALA A 10 0.03 -1.83 23.59
CA ALA A 10 -0.84 -2.99 23.83
C ALA A 10 -0.96 -3.32 25.32
N ALA A 11 0.14 -3.24 26.08
CA ALA A 11 0.15 -3.51 27.50
C ALA A 11 -0.65 -2.47 28.33
N ASN A 12 -0.74 -1.23 27.82
CA ASN A 12 -1.43 -0.12 28.48
C ASN A 12 -2.87 0.09 27.99
N THR A 13 -3.36 -0.73 27.05
CA THR A 13 -4.70 -0.61 26.48
C THR A 13 -5.53 -1.86 26.82
N GLU A 14 -6.74 -1.66 27.31
CA GLU A 14 -7.66 -2.76 27.62
C GLU A 14 -8.18 -3.41 26.33
N GLY A 15 -8.17 -4.74 26.30
CA GLY A 15 -8.70 -5.54 25.20
C GLY A 15 -7.66 -6.44 24.54
N PRO A 16 -8.07 -7.27 23.57
CA PRO A 16 -7.17 -8.17 22.86
C PRO A 16 -6.38 -7.41 21.78
N PHE A 17 -5.07 -7.67 21.71
CA PHE A 17 -4.18 -7.19 20.66
C PHE A 17 -3.58 -8.35 19.88
N TYR A 18 -3.43 -8.17 18.57
CA TYR A 18 -2.63 -9.01 17.70
C TYR A 18 -1.51 -8.20 17.09
N ILE A 19 -0.27 -8.52 17.44
CA ILE A 19 0.93 -7.86 16.92
C ILE A 19 1.68 -8.88 16.05
N ARG A 20 1.77 -8.60 14.74
CA ARG A 20 2.60 -9.39 13.83
C ARG A 20 4.00 -8.82 13.78
N ILE A 21 4.97 -9.63 14.17
CA ILE A 21 6.39 -9.27 14.15
C ILE A 21 7.08 -10.10 13.08
N ASN A 22 7.91 -9.47 12.26
CA ASN A 22 8.74 -10.18 11.31
C ASN A 22 9.84 -10.97 12.02
N ARG A 23 10.22 -12.09 11.44
CA ARG A 23 11.32 -12.92 11.95
C ARG A 23 12.70 -12.36 11.57
N GLY A 24 12.75 -11.51 10.55
CA GLY A 24 13.98 -11.06 9.91
C GLY A 24 14.72 -9.96 10.66
N PHE A 25 15.80 -9.52 10.03
CA PHE A 25 16.64 -8.42 10.48
C PHE A 25 16.16 -7.13 9.81
N ASP A 26 15.00 -6.64 10.25
CA ASP A 26 14.46 -5.41 9.69
C ASP A 26 15.34 -4.21 10.04
N THR A 27 15.57 -3.36 9.05
CA THR A 27 16.32 -2.12 9.23
C THR A 27 15.44 -1.08 9.94
N ASN A 28 16.01 -0.41 10.94
CA ASN A 28 15.32 0.69 11.60
C ASN A 28 15.06 1.83 10.61
N VAL A 29 13.83 2.31 10.58
CA VAL A 29 13.44 3.51 9.82
C VAL A 29 13.49 4.77 10.64
N TYR A 30 13.50 4.64 11.96
CA TYR A 30 13.58 5.75 12.90
C TYR A 30 15.01 5.91 13.40
N ALA A 31 15.51 7.16 13.47
CA ALA A 31 16.85 7.45 13.97
C ALA A 31 16.98 7.19 15.49
N ASP A 32 15.90 7.45 16.20
CA ASP A 32 15.76 7.27 17.65
C ASP A 32 14.31 6.89 18.00
N ASP A 33 13.99 6.81 19.28
CA ASP A 33 12.66 6.50 19.80
C ASP A 33 11.81 7.76 20.07
N ASN A 34 12.30 8.94 19.71
CA ASN A 34 11.62 10.21 19.94
C ASN A 34 10.61 10.53 18.83
N TYR A 35 9.65 9.64 18.63
CA TYR A 35 8.49 9.89 17.77
C TYR A 35 7.21 9.40 18.47
N ASP A 36 6.10 10.02 18.14
CA ASP A 36 4.80 9.66 18.70
C ASP A 36 4.30 8.38 18.04
N PHE A 37 4.02 7.37 18.86
CA PHE A 37 3.37 6.14 18.47
C PHE A 37 1.97 6.09 19.06
N GLU A 38 0.97 6.14 18.21
CA GLU A 38 -0.43 6.03 18.60
C GLU A 38 -1.12 4.93 17.79
N VAL A 39 -1.78 4.00 18.49
CA VAL A 39 -2.54 2.93 17.83
C VAL A 39 -3.62 3.54 16.93
N GLY A 40 -3.62 3.18 15.65
CA GLY A 40 -4.58 3.69 14.68
C GLY A 40 -4.20 5.00 14.01
N LYS A 41 -2.97 5.52 14.25
CA LYS A 41 -2.43 6.68 13.55
C LYS A 41 -1.21 6.30 12.74
N ALA A 42 -1.15 6.78 11.50
CA ALA A 42 0.00 6.59 10.64
C ALA A 42 1.13 7.56 10.99
N VAL A 43 2.37 7.13 10.80
CA VAL A 43 3.53 8.01 10.96
C VAL A 43 4.01 8.50 9.59
N LEU A 44 4.08 9.82 9.43
CA LEU A 44 4.63 10.44 8.24
C LEU A 44 6.16 10.36 8.28
N LEU A 45 6.76 9.63 7.34
CA LEU A 45 8.22 9.44 7.25
C LEU A 45 8.88 10.30 6.18
N ASN A 46 8.15 10.68 5.15
CA ASN A 46 8.63 11.55 4.07
C ASN A 46 7.48 12.38 3.52
N GLU A 47 7.73 13.68 3.38
CA GLU A 47 6.80 14.59 2.71
C GLU A 47 6.84 14.44 1.21
N GLY A 48 5.69 14.63 0.54
CA GLY A 48 5.61 14.61 -0.92
C GLY A 48 4.19 14.86 -1.40
N ASN A 49 4.08 15.28 -2.66
CA ASN A 49 2.81 15.68 -3.27
C ASN A 49 2.54 15.05 -4.64
N ASP A 50 3.45 14.22 -5.17
CA ASP A 50 3.29 13.60 -6.47
C ASP A 50 2.62 12.23 -6.38
N ILE A 51 2.96 11.45 -5.36
CA ILE A 51 2.43 10.11 -5.06
C ILE A 51 2.56 9.83 -3.57
N THR A 52 1.67 9.01 -3.01
CA THR A 52 1.79 8.51 -1.64
C THR A 52 2.05 7.01 -1.63
N ILE A 53 3.07 6.59 -0.89
CA ILE A 53 3.40 5.20 -0.60
C ILE A 53 2.99 4.92 0.85
N ILE A 54 2.02 4.03 1.04
CA ILE A 54 1.56 3.58 2.36
C ILE A 54 2.13 2.19 2.59
N ALA A 55 2.97 2.03 3.59
CA ALA A 55 3.66 0.76 3.82
C ALA A 55 3.49 0.28 5.28
N CYS A 56 3.69 -1.00 5.52
CA CYS A 56 3.78 -1.58 6.86
C CYS A 56 4.91 -2.62 6.94
N GLY A 57 5.40 -2.85 8.15
CA GLY A 57 6.44 -3.84 8.42
C GLY A 57 7.74 -3.59 7.65
N SER A 58 8.35 -4.65 7.12
CA SER A 58 9.62 -4.58 6.36
C SER A 58 9.55 -3.70 5.12
N CYS A 59 8.36 -3.53 4.53
CA CYS A 59 8.17 -2.67 3.36
C CYS A 59 8.31 -1.17 3.68
N VAL A 60 8.26 -0.75 4.94
CA VAL A 60 8.43 0.66 5.32
C VAL A 60 9.82 1.18 4.97
N TYR A 61 10.87 0.41 5.29
CA TYR A 61 12.23 0.77 4.91
C TYR A 61 12.38 0.86 3.39
N GLN A 62 11.80 -0.08 2.65
CA GLN A 62 11.84 -0.09 1.19
C GLN A 62 11.11 1.12 0.60
N ALA A 63 9.97 1.51 1.18
CA ALA A 63 9.24 2.71 0.77
C ALA A 63 10.06 4.00 0.97
N VAL A 64 10.79 4.11 2.08
CA VAL A 64 11.68 5.26 2.34
C VAL A 64 12.83 5.29 1.32
N GLN A 65 13.44 4.13 1.00
CA GLN A 65 14.49 4.08 -0.04
C GLN A 65 13.92 4.41 -1.42
N ALA A 66 12.74 3.86 -1.77
CA ALA A 66 12.06 4.18 -3.02
C ALA A 66 11.77 5.69 -3.16
N ALA A 67 11.33 6.36 -2.10
CA ALA A 67 11.11 7.80 -2.10
C ALA A 67 12.39 8.59 -2.39
N LYS A 68 13.55 8.14 -1.88
CA LYS A 68 14.85 8.75 -2.20
C LYS A 68 15.21 8.57 -3.67
N ILE A 69 15.08 7.36 -4.22
CA ILE A 69 15.36 7.07 -5.62
C ILE A 69 14.42 7.91 -6.52
N LEU A 70 13.12 7.94 -6.22
CA LEU A 70 12.15 8.76 -6.95
C LEU A 70 12.53 10.23 -6.96
N LYS A 71 13.02 10.76 -5.82
CA LYS A 71 13.45 12.16 -5.72
C LYS A 71 14.71 12.43 -6.54
N TYR A 72 15.77 11.60 -6.37
CA TYR A 72 17.08 11.89 -6.96
C TYR A 72 17.15 11.57 -8.44
N ASP A 73 16.53 10.48 -8.89
CA ASP A 73 16.66 9.98 -10.25
C ASP A 73 15.51 10.44 -11.17
N HIS A 74 14.35 10.79 -10.59
CA HIS A 74 13.13 11.10 -11.36
C HIS A 74 12.50 12.45 -11.01
N ASP A 75 13.03 13.20 -10.04
CA ASP A 75 12.46 14.47 -9.50
C ASP A 75 10.99 14.35 -9.04
N ILE A 76 10.63 13.17 -8.49
CA ILE A 76 9.30 12.87 -7.97
C ILE A 76 9.34 12.92 -6.45
N ASN A 77 8.44 13.71 -5.85
CA ASN A 77 8.32 13.86 -4.41
C ASN A 77 7.24 12.89 -3.86
N ALA A 78 7.69 11.73 -3.41
CA ALA A 78 6.80 10.73 -2.85
C ALA A 78 6.59 10.97 -1.35
N ARG A 79 5.32 11.00 -0.92
CA ARG A 79 4.96 10.92 0.50
C ARG A 79 5.09 9.47 0.96
N VAL A 80 5.63 9.25 2.16
CA VAL A 80 5.70 7.92 2.77
C VAL A 80 4.99 7.92 4.11
N LEU A 81 3.99 7.05 4.23
CA LEU A 81 3.25 6.79 5.46
C LEU A 81 3.57 5.39 5.97
N ASN A 82 4.07 5.30 7.20
CA ASN A 82 4.13 4.05 7.93
C ASN A 82 2.76 3.78 8.57
N MET A 83 2.02 2.83 8.04
CA MET A 83 0.72 2.38 8.55
C MET A 83 0.93 1.17 9.46
N HIS A 84 1.56 1.36 10.59
CA HIS A 84 1.88 0.30 11.54
C HIS A 84 0.65 -0.37 12.16
N THR A 85 -0.50 0.29 12.13
CA THR A 85 -1.78 -0.26 12.62
C THR A 85 -2.78 -0.39 11.47
N ILE A 86 -3.23 -1.62 11.21
CA ILE A 86 -4.21 -1.90 10.15
C ILE A 86 -5.64 -1.87 10.71
N LYS A 87 -5.81 -2.18 12.00
CA LYS A 87 -7.12 -2.15 12.67
C LYS A 87 -6.97 -1.68 14.11
N PRO A 88 -7.50 -0.48 14.44
CA PRO A 88 -8.13 0.48 13.52
C PRO A 88 -7.12 1.08 12.55
N ILE A 89 -7.55 1.40 11.31
CA ILE A 89 -6.70 2.07 10.33
C ILE A 89 -6.87 3.59 10.40
N ASP A 90 -5.82 4.34 10.09
CA ASP A 90 -5.86 5.81 10.03
C ASP A 90 -6.59 6.29 8.77
N LYS A 91 -7.91 6.41 8.87
CA LYS A 91 -8.76 6.90 7.77
C LYS A 91 -8.43 8.35 7.38
N GLU A 92 -8.07 9.18 8.34
CA GLU A 92 -7.77 10.61 8.12
C GLU A 92 -6.50 10.76 7.27
N ALA A 93 -5.41 10.06 7.63
CA ALA A 93 -4.17 10.08 6.86
C ALA A 93 -4.35 9.54 5.43
N ILE A 94 -5.15 8.47 5.25
CA ILE A 94 -5.47 7.92 3.93
C ILE A 94 -6.23 8.93 3.09
N LEU A 95 -7.28 9.55 3.63
CA LEU A 95 -8.11 10.51 2.88
C LEU A 95 -7.35 11.80 2.57
N ALA A 96 -6.47 12.26 3.46
CA ALA A 96 -5.56 13.37 3.18
C ALA A 96 -4.63 13.02 2.01
N ALA A 97 -4.00 11.83 2.04
CA ALA A 97 -3.15 11.36 0.96
C ALA A 97 -3.89 11.29 -0.39
N VAL A 98 -5.12 10.78 -0.40
CA VAL A 98 -5.95 10.74 -1.63
C VAL A 98 -6.26 12.14 -2.15
N ASN A 99 -6.59 13.08 -1.27
CA ASN A 99 -6.90 14.45 -1.68
C ASN A 99 -5.67 15.18 -2.25
N ASP A 100 -4.49 14.96 -1.62
CA ASP A 100 -3.27 15.70 -1.94
C ASP A 100 -2.56 15.13 -3.18
N THR A 101 -2.34 13.83 -3.22
CA THR A 101 -1.52 13.21 -4.27
C THR A 101 -2.34 12.53 -5.36
N ARG A 102 -3.56 12.08 -5.06
CA ARG A 102 -4.46 11.33 -5.96
C ARG A 102 -3.83 10.07 -6.58
N ARG A 103 -2.69 9.65 -6.06
CA ARG A 103 -1.91 8.46 -6.49
C ARG A 103 -1.44 7.75 -5.25
N ILE A 104 -1.90 6.52 -5.06
CA ILE A 104 -1.62 5.73 -3.87
C ILE A 104 -1.00 4.40 -4.28
N ILE A 105 0.10 4.06 -3.66
CA ILE A 105 0.66 2.71 -3.66
C ILE A 105 0.65 2.19 -2.23
N THR A 106 0.21 0.96 -2.04
CA THR A 106 0.41 0.26 -0.77
C THR A 106 1.48 -0.82 -0.93
N ALA A 107 2.34 -1.00 0.08
CA ALA A 107 3.38 -2.02 0.07
C ALA A 107 3.36 -2.81 1.39
N GLU A 108 3.23 -4.14 1.29
CA GLU A 108 3.13 -5.05 2.41
C GLU A 108 3.81 -6.39 2.15
N ASP A 109 4.53 -6.90 3.12
CA ASP A 109 5.06 -8.27 3.12
C ASP A 109 3.95 -9.24 3.58
N HIS A 110 2.91 -9.31 2.78
CA HIS A 110 1.70 -10.10 3.00
C HIS A 110 0.98 -10.30 1.65
N THR A 111 -0.02 -11.18 1.62
CA THR A 111 -0.88 -11.29 0.44
C THR A 111 -1.64 -9.99 0.18
N VAL A 112 -1.76 -9.61 -1.08
CA VAL A 112 -2.53 -8.43 -1.51
C VAL A 112 -4.04 -8.56 -1.27
N ILE A 113 -4.50 -9.74 -0.82
CA ILE A 113 -5.90 -10.03 -0.52
C ILE A 113 -6.12 -9.94 0.98
N GLY A 114 -6.94 -9.00 1.43
CA GLY A 114 -7.31 -8.86 2.85
C GLY A 114 -6.25 -8.24 3.76
N GLY A 115 -5.13 -7.71 3.19
CA GLY A 115 -4.08 -7.02 3.93
C GLY A 115 -4.24 -5.50 3.95
N LEU A 116 -3.10 -4.80 4.12
CA LEU A 116 -3.03 -3.33 4.16
C LEU A 116 -3.70 -2.69 2.94
N GLY A 117 -3.32 -3.17 1.73
CA GLY A 117 -3.85 -2.60 0.49
C GLY A 117 -5.36 -2.74 0.36
N SER A 118 -5.94 -3.82 0.89
CA SER A 118 -7.40 -3.99 0.92
C SER A 118 -8.06 -3.03 1.90
N ALA A 119 -7.50 -2.88 3.11
CA ALA A 119 -8.02 -1.96 4.12
C ALA A 119 -7.96 -0.49 3.66
N VAL A 120 -6.87 -0.08 3.00
CA VAL A 120 -6.75 1.26 2.40
C VAL A 120 -7.78 1.46 1.29
N ALA A 121 -7.96 0.48 0.40
CA ALA A 121 -8.93 0.55 -0.69
C ALA A 121 -10.37 0.69 -0.16
N GLU A 122 -10.73 -0.03 0.89
CA GLU A 122 -12.04 0.08 1.55
C GLU A 122 -12.30 1.51 2.02
N VAL A 123 -11.34 2.15 2.70
CA VAL A 123 -11.46 3.54 3.16
C VAL A 123 -11.68 4.50 1.99
N VAL A 124 -10.93 4.34 0.91
CA VAL A 124 -11.03 5.19 -0.29
C VAL A 124 -12.40 5.05 -0.94
N ILE A 125 -12.87 3.82 -1.10
CA ILE A 125 -14.15 3.50 -1.75
C ILE A 125 -15.34 3.96 -0.89
N GLU A 126 -15.31 3.67 0.42
CA GLU A 126 -16.37 4.11 1.34
C GLU A 126 -16.52 5.63 1.36
N ALA A 127 -15.42 6.37 1.21
CA ALA A 127 -15.43 7.82 1.15
C ALA A 127 -15.85 8.39 -0.23
N GLY A 128 -16.15 7.54 -1.21
CA GLY A 128 -16.50 7.95 -2.58
C GLY A 128 -15.39 8.70 -3.30
N LYS A 129 -14.12 8.44 -2.96
CA LYS A 129 -12.96 9.10 -3.56
C LYS A 129 -12.42 8.31 -4.75
N ALA A 130 -11.87 9.03 -5.73
CA ALA A 130 -11.18 8.46 -6.88
C ALA A 130 -9.69 8.81 -6.84
N CYS A 131 -8.84 7.79 -7.00
CA CYS A 131 -7.40 7.95 -7.13
C CYS A 131 -6.81 6.82 -7.97
N ALA A 132 -5.59 7.02 -8.49
CA ALA A 132 -4.78 5.90 -8.97
C ALA A 132 -4.37 5.05 -7.78
N PHE A 133 -4.65 3.78 -7.84
CA PHE A 133 -4.41 2.90 -6.71
C PHE A 133 -3.72 1.60 -7.15
N ARG A 134 -2.62 1.25 -6.47
CA ARG A 134 -1.92 -0.02 -6.71
C ARG A 134 -1.51 -0.67 -5.40
N LYS A 135 -1.76 -1.97 -5.30
CA LYS A 135 -1.32 -2.80 -4.16
C LYS A 135 -0.08 -3.58 -4.55
N LEU A 136 0.99 -3.45 -3.76
CA LEU A 136 2.20 -4.25 -3.85
C LEU A 136 2.26 -5.21 -2.65
N GLY A 137 2.49 -6.47 -2.94
CA GLY A 137 2.54 -7.55 -1.96
C GLY A 137 2.58 -8.89 -2.67
N LEU A 138 2.51 -9.97 -1.90
CA LEU A 138 2.48 -11.31 -2.44
C LEU A 138 1.18 -11.56 -3.19
N GLN A 139 1.29 -11.99 -4.42
CA GLN A 139 0.14 -12.41 -5.21
C GLN A 139 -0.40 -13.74 -4.63
N ASP A 140 -1.66 -14.07 -4.94
CA ASP A 140 -2.30 -15.30 -4.47
C ASP A 140 -1.68 -16.55 -5.13
N LYS A 141 -0.43 -16.82 -4.73
CA LYS A 141 0.36 -17.99 -5.15
C LYS A 141 1.47 -18.27 -4.14
N PHE A 142 1.89 -19.53 -4.06
CA PHE A 142 3.02 -19.91 -3.23
C PHE A 142 4.31 -19.24 -3.72
N SER A 143 5.05 -18.63 -2.79
CA SER A 143 6.36 -18.07 -3.06
C SER A 143 7.41 -19.18 -3.19
N LYS A 144 8.52 -18.87 -3.85
CA LYS A 144 9.70 -19.74 -3.88
C LYS A 144 10.40 -19.70 -2.52
N ILE A 145 11.29 -20.66 -2.29
CA ILE A 145 12.23 -20.61 -1.18
C ILE A 145 13.42 -19.74 -1.61
N GLY A 146 13.81 -18.78 -0.79
CA GLY A 146 14.92 -17.87 -1.09
C GLY A 146 15.28 -17.00 0.10
N LEU A 147 16.30 -16.17 -0.06
CA LEU A 147 16.64 -15.14 0.91
C LEU A 147 15.55 -14.05 0.91
N HIS A 148 15.42 -13.36 2.03
CA HIS A 148 14.40 -12.32 2.20
C HIS A 148 14.47 -11.24 1.10
N GLU A 149 15.68 -10.73 0.82
CA GLU A 149 15.91 -9.71 -0.19
C GLU A 149 15.52 -10.17 -1.61
N ASP A 150 15.88 -11.40 -1.98
CA ASP A 150 15.53 -11.98 -3.27
C ASP A 150 14.02 -12.16 -3.42
N LEU A 151 13.35 -12.52 -2.32
CA LEU A 151 11.89 -12.67 -2.31
C LEU A 151 11.18 -11.32 -2.42
N MET A 152 11.67 -10.29 -1.73
CA MET A 152 11.14 -8.93 -1.85
C MET A 152 11.27 -8.40 -3.29
N ALA A 153 12.43 -8.60 -3.93
CA ALA A 153 12.65 -8.22 -5.32
C ALA A 153 11.74 -9.02 -6.28
N MET A 154 11.60 -10.34 -6.05
CA MET A 154 10.73 -11.20 -6.86
C MET A 154 9.25 -10.76 -6.81
N HIS A 155 8.80 -10.23 -5.67
CA HIS A 155 7.44 -9.75 -5.47
C HIS A 155 7.28 -8.24 -5.74
N GLU A 156 8.35 -7.57 -6.17
CA GLU A 156 8.37 -6.12 -6.44
C GLU A 156 7.94 -5.27 -5.24
N ILE A 157 8.29 -5.71 -4.03
CA ILE A 157 8.05 -5.01 -2.76
C ILE A 157 9.33 -4.45 -2.13
N ASP A 158 10.46 -4.59 -2.84
CA ASP A 158 11.70 -3.87 -2.56
C ASP A 158 11.67 -2.44 -3.10
N ALA A 159 12.71 -1.65 -2.84
CA ALA A 159 12.75 -0.25 -3.25
C ALA A 159 12.62 -0.06 -4.76
N GLU A 160 13.31 -0.88 -5.56
CA GLU A 160 13.29 -0.80 -7.02
C GLU A 160 11.92 -1.19 -7.58
N GLY A 161 11.30 -2.24 -7.04
CA GLY A 161 9.94 -2.65 -7.40
C GLY A 161 8.91 -1.57 -7.09
N ILE A 162 9.02 -0.91 -5.92
CA ILE A 162 8.15 0.21 -5.54
C ILE A 162 8.36 1.38 -6.51
N VAL A 163 9.61 1.75 -6.85
CA VAL A 163 9.92 2.82 -7.83
C VAL A 163 9.31 2.51 -9.19
N LYS A 164 9.53 1.30 -9.71
CA LYS A 164 8.97 0.86 -11.00
C LYS A 164 7.44 1.05 -11.03
N ASN A 165 6.77 0.56 -10.00
CA ASN A 165 5.31 0.65 -9.90
C ASN A 165 4.83 2.10 -9.68
N ALA A 166 5.60 2.93 -8.98
CA ALA A 166 5.30 4.35 -8.80
C ALA A 166 5.33 5.10 -10.13
N LEU A 167 6.35 4.87 -10.93
CA LEU A 167 6.48 5.47 -12.28
C LEU A 167 5.33 5.05 -13.20
N GLU A 168 4.91 3.79 -13.13
CA GLU A 168 3.74 3.32 -13.89
C GLU A 168 2.45 4.00 -13.45
N VAL A 169 2.24 4.17 -12.13
CA VAL A 169 1.04 4.85 -11.59
C VAL A 169 1.03 6.32 -11.95
N ILE A 170 2.18 7.01 -11.92
CA ILE A 170 2.31 8.42 -12.29
C ILE A 170 2.03 8.64 -13.78
N ASN A 171 2.49 7.71 -14.63
CA ASN A 171 2.32 7.79 -16.08
C ASN A 171 0.93 7.33 -16.56
N GLN A 172 0.07 6.81 -15.67
CA GLN A 172 -1.32 6.54 -16.00
C GLN A 172 -2.06 7.88 -16.12
N ASP A 173 -2.29 8.32 -17.37
CA ASP A 173 -3.10 9.50 -17.67
C ASP A 173 -4.56 9.30 -17.23
N PHE A 174 -4.93 9.83 -16.09
CA PHE A 174 -6.32 9.90 -15.64
C PHE A 174 -7.20 10.75 -16.55
N GLU A 175 -6.60 11.59 -17.40
CA GLU A 175 -7.31 12.52 -18.28
C GLU A 175 -7.86 11.89 -19.57
N LYS A 176 -7.43 10.69 -19.95
CA LYS A 176 -7.83 10.09 -21.23
C LYS A 176 -9.16 9.33 -21.21
N GLU A 177 -9.71 9.04 -20.05
CA GLU A 177 -11.04 8.42 -19.93
C GLU A 177 -12.09 9.41 -19.36
N GLY A 178 -12.36 10.48 -20.10
CA GLY A 178 -13.70 11.06 -20.17
C GLY A 178 -14.30 11.77 -18.95
N VAL A 179 -13.53 12.50 -18.13
CA VAL A 179 -14.13 13.56 -17.30
C VAL A 179 -13.67 14.92 -17.80
N LYS A 180 -14.13 15.29 -18.97
CA LYS A 180 -14.25 16.72 -19.33
C LYS A 180 -15.28 17.30 -18.37
N GLY A 181 -14.86 18.25 -17.51
CA GLY A 181 -15.75 19.01 -16.67
C GLY A 181 -16.79 19.72 -17.49
N SER A 182 -17.94 19.09 -17.70
CA SER A 182 -19.17 19.74 -17.99
C SER A 182 -20.03 19.62 -16.74
N ALA A 183 -20.50 20.75 -16.23
CA ALA A 183 -21.46 20.82 -15.16
C ALA A 183 -22.61 19.85 -15.45
N VAL A 184 -22.61 18.70 -14.83
CA VAL A 184 -23.74 17.78 -14.86
C VAL A 184 -24.72 18.32 -13.86
N LYS A 185 -25.82 18.89 -14.37
CA LYS A 185 -27.03 19.17 -13.61
C LYS A 185 -27.41 17.88 -12.89
N ALA A 186 -27.69 18.02 -11.59
CA ALA A 186 -28.14 16.95 -10.73
C ALA A 186 -29.43 16.32 -11.27
N GLU A 187 -29.27 15.18 -11.96
CA GLU A 187 -30.36 14.24 -12.19
C GLU A 187 -29.78 12.85 -12.32
N SER A 188 -30.18 12.01 -11.37
CA SER A 188 -29.91 10.57 -11.23
C SER A 188 -28.44 10.12 -11.04
N ALA A 189 -28.03 10.08 -9.77
CA ALA A 189 -26.85 9.35 -9.32
C ALA A 189 -27.00 7.84 -9.53
N LYS A 190 -26.42 7.31 -10.60
CA LYS A 190 -25.91 5.94 -10.67
C LYS A 190 -24.52 6.03 -11.25
N THR A 191 -23.59 6.41 -10.40
CA THR A 191 -22.18 6.43 -10.77
C THR A 191 -21.61 5.01 -10.67
N ALA A 192 -21.35 4.39 -11.80
CA ALA A 192 -20.57 3.18 -11.86
C ALA A 192 -19.11 3.49 -11.49
N LEU A 193 -18.63 2.92 -10.41
CA LEU A 193 -17.24 2.95 -9.98
C LEU A 193 -16.45 2.04 -10.90
N PHE A 194 -15.58 2.59 -11.76
CA PHE A 194 -14.64 1.80 -12.55
C PHE A 194 -13.36 1.55 -11.74
N ILE A 195 -13.29 0.41 -11.07
CA ILE A 195 -12.03 -0.18 -10.65
C ILE A 195 -11.59 -1.11 -11.79
N ARG A 196 -10.56 -0.71 -12.53
CA ARG A 196 -9.97 -1.58 -13.55
C ARG A 196 -8.94 -2.47 -12.86
N PHE A 197 -9.32 -3.71 -12.56
CA PHE A 197 -8.36 -4.75 -12.26
C PHE A 197 -7.69 -5.17 -13.56
N GLN A 198 -6.43 -4.80 -13.76
CA GLN A 198 -5.64 -5.38 -14.84
C GLN A 198 -5.21 -6.79 -14.42
N THR A 199 -5.97 -7.79 -14.86
CA THR A 199 -5.51 -9.17 -14.93
C THR A 199 -5.10 -9.46 -16.37
N GLU A 200 -3.87 -9.11 -16.74
CA GLU A 200 -3.22 -9.75 -17.87
C GLU A 200 -2.57 -11.05 -17.39
N ASN A 201 -3.36 -12.10 -17.23
CA ASN A 201 -2.87 -13.45 -17.17
C ASN A 201 -3.07 -14.08 -18.55
N LYS A 202 -2.04 -14.08 -19.39
CA LYS A 202 -1.91 -15.07 -20.46
C LYS A 202 -1.69 -16.42 -19.78
N ARG A 203 -2.73 -17.23 -19.69
CA ARG A 203 -2.61 -18.63 -19.30
C ARG A 203 -1.85 -19.39 -20.38
N PRO A 204 -0.80 -20.14 -20.06
CA PRO A 204 -0.41 -21.25 -20.91
C PRO A 204 -1.50 -22.33 -20.81
N ALA A 205 -1.73 -23.03 -21.91
CA ALA A 205 -2.73 -24.08 -22.02
C ALA A 205 -2.62 -25.10 -20.89
N ALA A 206 -3.75 -25.35 -20.23
CA ALA A 206 -3.87 -26.33 -19.17
C ALA A 206 -3.83 -27.73 -19.76
N ASP A 207 -3.01 -28.57 -19.16
CA ASP A 207 -3.15 -30.02 -19.22
C ASP A 207 -4.25 -30.42 -18.20
N GLU A 208 -5.24 -31.15 -18.69
CA GLU A 208 -6.37 -31.60 -17.89
C GLU A 208 -5.91 -32.69 -16.91
N THR A 209 -6.09 -32.47 -15.63
CA THR A 209 -6.54 -33.43 -14.61
C THR A 209 -6.23 -32.94 -13.22
N SER A 210 -7.22 -32.42 -12.53
CA SER A 210 -7.55 -32.75 -11.12
C SER A 210 -8.67 -31.84 -10.60
N GLU A 211 -9.80 -32.43 -10.33
CA GLU A 211 -10.88 -31.88 -9.52
C GLU A 211 -10.36 -31.52 -8.13
N ASN A 212 -10.59 -30.28 -7.70
CA ASN A 212 -10.52 -29.93 -6.29
C ASN A 212 -11.81 -29.23 -5.89
N ILE A 213 -12.56 -29.94 -5.09
CA ILE A 213 -13.76 -29.53 -4.37
C ILE A 213 -13.32 -28.57 -3.27
N MET A 214 -13.89 -27.36 -3.26
CA MET A 214 -13.87 -26.49 -2.09
C MET A 214 -15.09 -26.78 -1.22
N LEU A 215 -14.83 -27.08 0.05
CA LEU A 215 -15.77 -26.93 1.16
C LEU A 215 -15.36 -25.69 1.97
#